data_72b1efc2e7ec940508ced65c8b18a1d7
#
_entry.id   72b1efc2e7ec940508ced65c8b18a1d7
#
_cell.length_a   1.000
_cell.length_b   1.000
_cell.length_c   1.000
_cell.angle_alpha   90.00
_cell.angle_beta   90.00
_cell.angle_gamma   90.00
#
_symmetry.space_group_name_H-M   'P 1'
#
loop_
_entity.id
_entity.type
_entity.pdbx_description
1 polymer ?
#
loop_
_entity_poly.entity_id
_entity_poly.type
_entity_poly.pdbx_seq_one_letter_code
_entity_poly.pdbx_strand_id
1 'polypeptide(L)'
;MSINVLSSFLALVGDIAGELPKGHAERSDQLVRAAESVVRNIAEGAGWWSEADSTKHYKIARGEAMECAASLDVMKLRRLVATETYENGIQLLESLVAMLTKMI
;
A
#
# COMPACT_ATOMS: atom_id res chain seq x y z
N MET A 1 -0.31 -12.98 -8.33
CA MET A 1 0.33 -11.76 -7.79
C MET A 1 1.72 -12.10 -7.28
N SER A 2 2.68 -11.23 -7.55
CA SER A 2 4.06 -11.47 -7.11
C SER A 2 4.22 -11.15 -5.63
N ILE A 3 4.68 -12.13 -4.84
CA ILE A 3 4.97 -11.91 -3.43
C ILE A 3 6.12 -10.92 -3.25
N ASN A 4 7.01 -10.81 -4.25
CA ASN A 4 8.14 -9.87 -4.20
C ASN A 4 7.67 -8.41 -4.19
N VAL A 5 6.62 -8.09 -4.95
CA VAL A 5 6.06 -6.73 -4.96
C VAL A 5 5.46 -6.40 -3.60
N LEU A 6 4.69 -7.32 -3.02
CA LEU A 6 4.11 -7.13 -1.69
C LEU A 6 5.18 -7.00 -0.60
N SER A 7 6.18 -7.87 -0.63
CA SER A 7 7.27 -7.82 0.34
C SER A 7 8.06 -6.52 0.24
N SER A 8 8.37 -6.09 -0.99
CA SER A 8 9.08 -4.84 -1.23
C SER A 8 8.28 -3.64 -0.77
N PHE A 9 6.97 -3.66 -1.03
CA PHE A 9 6.07 -2.60 -0.61
C PHE A 9 6.00 -2.48 0.92
N LEU A 10 5.81 -3.60 1.62
CA LEU A 10 5.75 -3.60 3.09
C LEU A 10 7.08 -3.16 3.71
N ALA A 11 8.20 -3.61 3.16
CA ALA A 11 9.52 -3.20 3.64
C ALA A 11 9.72 -1.70 3.47
N LEU A 12 9.35 -1.16 2.32
CA LEU A 12 9.46 0.28 2.06
C LEU A 12 8.57 1.09 3.01
N VAL A 13 7.34 0.65 3.23
CA VAL A 13 6.42 1.30 4.16
C VAL A 13 6.99 1.32 5.58
N GLY A 14 7.55 0.19 6.02
CA GLY A 14 8.20 0.10 7.33
C GLY A 14 9.37 1.06 7.47
N ASP A 15 10.20 1.18 6.42
CA ASP A 15 11.32 2.10 6.40
C ASP A 15 10.84 3.56 6.48
N ILE A 16 9.84 3.92 5.68
CA ILE A 16 9.27 5.27 5.70
C ILE A 16 8.71 5.59 7.09
N ALA A 17 7.91 4.68 7.65
CA ALA A 17 7.29 4.89 8.96
C ALA A 17 8.33 5.07 10.07
N GLY A 18 9.42 4.29 10.01
CA GLY A 18 10.50 4.35 10.98
C GLY A 18 11.39 5.58 10.85
N GLU A 19 11.41 6.23 9.68
CA GLU A 19 12.26 7.37 9.39
C GLU A 19 11.55 8.72 9.49
N LEU A 20 10.22 8.74 9.68
CA LEU A 20 9.49 9.99 9.81
C LEU A 20 9.96 10.75 11.04
N PRO A 21 10.06 12.09 10.95
CA PRO A 21 10.47 12.91 12.08
C PRO A 21 9.52 12.76 13.27
N LYS A 22 10.05 13.07 14.45
CA LYS A 22 9.27 13.08 15.68
C LYS A 22 8.04 13.98 15.52
N GLY A 23 6.89 13.54 16.03
CA GLY A 23 5.64 14.26 15.90
C GLY A 23 4.74 13.77 14.75
N HIS A 24 5.18 12.75 14.01
CA HIS A 24 4.43 12.18 12.89
C HIS A 24 3.97 10.74 13.13
N ALA A 25 3.81 10.34 14.39
CA ALA A 25 3.42 8.97 14.75
C ALA A 25 2.07 8.56 14.15
N GLU A 26 1.09 9.47 14.16
CA GLU A 26 -0.22 9.20 13.58
C GLU A 26 -0.15 8.97 12.09
N ARG A 27 0.66 9.75 11.38
CA ARG A 27 0.89 9.61 9.95
C ARG A 27 1.54 8.26 9.62
N SER A 28 2.53 7.86 10.42
CA SER A 28 3.16 6.54 10.31
C SER A 28 2.16 5.43 10.50
N ASP A 29 1.34 5.51 11.53
CA ASP A 29 0.34 4.49 11.86
C ASP A 29 -0.70 4.35 10.75
N GLN A 30 -1.18 5.45 10.20
CA GLN A 30 -2.13 5.44 9.09
C GLN A 30 -1.56 4.74 7.86
N LEU A 31 -0.31 5.04 7.51
CA LEU A 31 0.34 4.41 6.37
C LEU A 31 0.51 2.90 6.58
N VAL A 32 1.00 2.50 7.75
CA VAL A 32 1.22 1.08 8.07
C VAL A 32 -0.10 0.32 8.05
N ARG A 33 -1.14 0.87 8.65
CA ARG A 33 -2.48 0.24 8.69
C ARG A 33 -3.04 0.05 7.29
N ALA A 34 -2.94 1.06 6.43
CA ALA A 34 -3.42 0.98 5.07
C ALA A 34 -2.64 -0.08 4.28
N ALA A 35 -1.31 -0.10 4.42
CA ALA A 35 -0.46 -1.08 3.76
C ALA A 35 -0.78 -2.51 4.20
N GLU A 36 -0.96 -2.73 5.50
CA GLU A 36 -1.32 -4.04 6.02
C GLU A 36 -2.72 -4.46 5.57
N SER A 37 -3.64 -3.51 5.46
CA SER A 37 -4.98 -3.77 4.94
C SER A 37 -4.94 -4.24 3.49
N VAL A 38 -4.05 -3.71 2.67
CA VAL A 38 -3.84 -4.19 1.30
C VAL A 38 -3.54 -5.70 1.33
N VAL A 39 -2.57 -6.09 2.13
CA VAL A 39 -2.14 -7.50 2.23
C VAL A 39 -3.27 -8.39 2.75
N ARG A 40 -3.94 -7.97 3.83
CA ARG A 40 -5.03 -8.75 4.41
C ARG A 40 -6.17 -8.97 3.42
N ASN A 41 -6.53 -7.94 2.67
CA ASN A 41 -7.62 -8.06 1.70
C ASN A 41 -7.24 -8.90 0.48
N ILE A 42 -5.97 -8.88 0.08
CA ILE A 42 -5.49 -9.80 -0.96
C ILE A 42 -5.60 -11.25 -0.47
N ALA A 43 -5.17 -11.51 0.77
CA ALA A 43 -5.26 -12.85 1.35
C ALA A 43 -6.72 -13.31 1.49
N GLU A 44 -7.61 -12.42 1.94
CA GLU A 44 -9.03 -12.71 2.05
C GLU A 44 -9.64 -13.01 0.67
N GLY A 45 -9.33 -12.18 -0.32
CA GLY A 45 -9.84 -12.39 -1.68
C GLY A 45 -9.40 -13.73 -2.27
N ALA A 46 -8.18 -14.14 -2.02
CA ALA A 46 -7.64 -15.40 -2.50
C ALA A 46 -8.26 -16.62 -1.80
N GLY A 47 -8.82 -16.42 -0.59
CA GLY A 47 -9.43 -17.50 0.20
C GLY A 47 -10.92 -17.75 -0.07
N TRP A 48 -11.59 -16.85 -0.81
CA TRP A 48 -13.02 -16.98 -1.06
C TRP A 48 -13.31 -17.90 -2.26
N TRP A 49 -14.45 -18.61 -2.19
CA TRP A 49 -14.87 -19.53 -3.23
C TRP A 49 -15.64 -18.87 -4.35
N SER A 50 -16.34 -17.75 -4.07
CA SER A 50 -17.10 -17.04 -5.09
C SER A 50 -16.28 -15.87 -5.65
N GLU A 51 -16.42 -15.64 -6.95
CA GLU A 51 -15.80 -14.49 -7.60
C GLU A 51 -16.28 -13.15 -7.05
N ALA A 52 -17.57 -13.10 -6.66
CA ALA A 52 -18.13 -11.87 -6.10
C ALA A 52 -17.45 -11.47 -4.80
N ASP A 53 -17.22 -12.43 -3.91
CA ASP A 53 -16.56 -12.20 -2.62
C ASP A 53 -15.10 -11.86 -2.82
N SER A 54 -14.40 -12.57 -3.70
CA SER A 54 -13.00 -12.28 -4.06
C SER A 54 -12.87 -10.87 -4.61
N THR A 55 -13.73 -10.51 -5.56
CA THR A 55 -13.75 -9.19 -6.19
C THR A 55 -13.94 -8.08 -5.16
N LYS A 56 -14.83 -8.27 -4.20
CA LYS A 56 -15.05 -7.31 -3.11
C LYS A 56 -13.75 -7.01 -2.35
N HIS A 57 -13.04 -8.06 -1.96
CA HIS A 57 -11.80 -7.90 -1.21
C HIS A 57 -10.69 -7.27 -2.05
N TYR A 58 -10.59 -7.62 -3.32
CA TYR A 58 -9.60 -7.00 -4.21
C TYR A 58 -9.90 -5.53 -4.48
N LYS A 59 -11.17 -5.14 -4.54
CA LYS A 59 -11.55 -3.72 -4.64
C LYS A 59 -11.15 -2.95 -3.39
N ILE A 60 -11.34 -3.53 -2.20
CA ILE A 60 -10.91 -2.92 -0.94
C ILE A 60 -9.39 -2.75 -0.94
N ALA A 61 -8.66 -3.81 -1.30
CA ALA A 61 -7.20 -3.76 -1.37
C ALA A 61 -6.72 -2.66 -2.32
N ARG A 62 -7.34 -2.52 -3.49
CA ARG A 62 -6.99 -1.47 -4.44
C ARG A 62 -7.24 -0.08 -3.86
N GLY A 63 -8.37 0.13 -3.20
CA GLY A 63 -8.68 1.40 -2.53
C GLY A 63 -7.66 1.75 -1.45
N GLU A 64 -7.25 0.77 -0.66
CA GLU A 64 -6.22 0.97 0.37
C GLU A 64 -4.85 1.27 -0.23
N ALA A 65 -4.51 0.64 -1.37
CA ALA A 65 -3.27 0.96 -2.09
C ALA A 65 -3.28 2.40 -2.59
N MET A 66 -4.40 2.86 -3.11
CA MET A 66 -4.56 4.24 -3.56
C MET A 66 -4.46 5.22 -2.39
N GLU A 67 -4.98 4.85 -1.22
CA GLU A 67 -4.84 5.63 0.01
C GLU A 67 -3.37 5.73 0.43
N CYS A 68 -2.60 4.65 0.31
CA CYS A 68 -1.15 4.68 0.55
C CYS A 68 -0.46 5.66 -0.41
N ALA A 69 -0.83 5.66 -1.69
CA ALA A 69 -0.26 6.58 -2.67
C ALA A 69 -0.55 8.03 -2.29
N ALA A 70 -1.77 8.32 -1.88
CA ALA A 70 -2.14 9.66 -1.41
C ALA A 70 -1.33 10.09 -0.18
N SER A 71 -1.10 9.17 0.75
CA SER A 71 -0.26 9.43 1.93
C SER A 71 1.17 9.76 1.52
N LEU A 72 1.73 9.02 0.57
CA LEU A 72 3.08 9.29 0.06
C LEU A 72 3.15 10.65 -0.67
N ASP A 73 2.11 11.00 -1.42
CA ASP A 73 2.04 12.31 -2.07
C ASP A 73 2.09 13.44 -1.04
N VAL A 74 1.32 13.33 0.03
CA VAL A 74 1.33 14.32 1.11
C VAL A 74 2.70 14.40 1.77
N MET A 75 3.31 13.25 2.06
CA MET A 75 4.64 13.19 2.66
C MET A 75 5.70 13.84 1.77
N LYS A 76 5.60 13.65 0.45
CA LYS A 76 6.50 14.27 -0.51
C LYS A 76 6.33 15.78 -0.53
N LEU A 77 5.10 16.26 -0.59
CA LEU A 77 4.79 17.68 -0.56
C LEU A 77 5.27 18.37 0.71
N ARG A 78 5.21 17.67 1.82
CA ARG A 78 5.68 18.16 3.13
C ARG A 78 7.16 17.93 3.37
N ARG A 79 7.88 17.37 2.39
CA ARG A 79 9.32 17.08 2.47
C ARG A 79 9.67 16.14 3.63
N LEU A 80 8.78 15.17 3.88
CA LEU A 80 8.99 14.16 4.94
C LEU A 80 9.67 12.91 4.43
N VAL A 81 9.71 12.70 3.12
CA VAL A 81 10.39 11.56 2.49
C VAL A 81 11.28 12.06 1.35
N ALA A 82 12.38 11.35 1.12
CA ALA A 82 13.27 11.64 0.01
C ALA A 82 12.58 11.35 -1.32
N THR A 83 12.93 12.09 -2.36
CA THR A 83 12.37 11.93 -3.70
C THR A 83 12.51 10.50 -4.21
N GLU A 84 13.69 9.89 -4.04
CA GLU A 84 13.95 8.53 -4.48
C GLU A 84 13.03 7.51 -3.77
N THR A 85 12.87 7.64 -2.47
CA THR A 85 11.99 6.78 -1.68
C THR A 85 10.54 6.91 -2.13
N TYR A 86 10.10 8.15 -2.35
CA TYR A 86 8.76 8.44 -2.86
C TYR A 86 8.54 7.77 -4.23
N GLU A 87 9.47 7.95 -5.16
CA GLU A 87 9.35 7.38 -6.50
C GLU A 87 9.30 5.86 -6.48
N ASN A 88 10.15 5.23 -5.65
CA ASN A 88 10.13 3.78 -5.48
C ASN A 88 8.78 3.30 -4.92
N GLY A 89 8.25 4.01 -3.96
CA GLY A 89 6.94 3.70 -3.37
C GLY A 89 5.81 3.80 -4.37
N ILE A 90 5.78 4.86 -5.16
CA ILE A 90 4.76 5.06 -6.19
C ILE A 90 4.84 3.97 -7.27
N GLN A 91 6.05 3.60 -7.71
CA GLN A 91 6.21 2.50 -8.67
C GLN A 91 5.65 1.19 -8.15
N LEU A 92 5.93 0.85 -6.90
CA LEU A 92 5.40 -0.37 -6.28
C LEU A 92 3.87 -0.33 -6.19
N LEU A 93 3.31 0.82 -5.82
CA LEU A 93 1.87 1.00 -5.73
C LEU A 93 1.19 0.94 -7.09
N GLU A 94 1.80 1.51 -8.13
CA GLU A 94 1.30 1.41 -9.50
C GLU A 94 1.22 -0.06 -9.93
N SER A 95 2.26 -0.85 -9.64
CA SER A 95 2.27 -2.28 -9.93
C SER A 95 1.18 -3.03 -9.17
N LEU A 96 0.99 -2.72 -7.88
CA LEU A 96 -0.06 -3.33 -7.07
C LEU A 96 -1.45 -3.00 -7.61
N VAL A 97 -1.72 -1.73 -7.90
CA VAL A 97 -3.01 -1.28 -8.43
C VAL A 97 -3.29 -1.94 -9.79
N ALA A 98 -2.28 -2.03 -10.65
CA ALA A 98 -2.43 -2.69 -11.95
C ALA A 98 -2.79 -4.18 -11.79
N MET A 99 -2.10 -4.88 -10.90
CA MET A 99 -2.38 -6.29 -10.63
C MET A 99 -3.79 -6.48 -10.05
N LEU A 100 -4.15 -5.66 -9.06
CA LEU A 100 -5.48 -5.73 -8.44
C LEU A 100 -6.59 -5.41 -9.43
N THR A 101 -6.38 -4.45 -10.31
CA THR A 101 -7.35 -4.10 -11.35
C THR A 101 -7.64 -5.29 -12.27
N LYS A 102 -6.62 -6.10 -12.59
CA LYS A 102 -6.80 -7.31 -13.39
C LYS A 102 -7.55 -8.41 -12.64
N MET A 103 -7.51 -8.40 -11.32
CA MET A 103 -8.16 -9.41 -10.48
C MET A 103 -9.63 -9.07 -10.18
N ILE A 104 -10.01 -7.85 -10.41
CA ILE A 104 -11.38 -7.37 -10.28
C ILE A 104 -12.16 -7.63 -11.59
#